data_f709450d91946c6bf979f2a3cc563df2
#
_entry.id   f709450d91946c6bf979f2a3cc563df2
#
_cell.length_a   1.000
_cell.length_b   1.000
_cell.length_c   1.000
_cell.angle_alpha   90.00
_cell.angle_beta   90.00
_cell.angle_gamma   90.00
#
_symmetry.space_group_name_H-M   'P 1'
#
loop_
_entity.id
_entity.type
_entity.pdbx_description
1 polymer ?
#
loop_
_entity_poly.entity_id
_entity_poly.type
_entity_poly.pdbx_seq_one_letter_code
_entity_poly.pdbx_strand_id
1 'polypeptide(L)'
;HTNMSAVDALCDPAEVLRVAESRGMPAVAITDHGNVQAYPEVMKARKKYKNVKPLYGMEGYLVDDTARAVFGYRLGTNLALTDTEFVVFDIETTGLSPKTCGITEIGAVVYKNGEVESVFETYVNPGMPIPENIVQLTGITDETVADAPPEAEAVQAFLDFAKDRMLIAHNANFDVGFIRSVCERNGMRFDNTYLDTVSLSRYLNRSLARHTLDSLRDHYKLGAFNHHRASDDTRMLAKIFACMADQLEKDGVKTIDEMLNAMAGSADPKRLRPYHVSILVASAAGLKNLYKMISDSYISYYYRYPRLPKTLIAENRDGLLIGSACEAGELYQAVLDGKPDGELEKIASFYDYFEIMPRCNNQFLIDEKRVGTDQASGIAELERLNRRIVELGEKLGKPVVATGDVHFLDKEDEIYRQILQFGMKFGDAMRETSLYLKTTDEMLEEFSYLGADKAFEVVVTNTRAIADRIDGGIKPIPDGQYTPKIEGAEEELTTCCYDRAREMYGDPLPKLVAERTEK
;
A
#
# COMPACT_ATOMS: atom_id res chain seq x y z
N HIS A 1 -16.82 2.45 7.65
CA HIS A 1 -17.06 1.02 7.37
C HIS A 1 -18.39 0.59 7.96
N THR A 2 -19.12 -0.28 7.25
CA THR A 2 -20.38 -0.84 7.70
C THR A 2 -20.22 -2.30 8.14
N ASN A 3 -21.29 -2.89 8.70
CA ASN A 3 -21.32 -4.32 9.01
C ASN A 3 -21.25 -5.24 7.78
N MET A 4 -21.18 -4.66 6.57
CA MET A 4 -20.89 -5.36 5.31
C MET A 4 -19.38 -5.32 4.96
N SER A 5 -18.58 -4.57 5.71
CA SER A 5 -17.13 -4.59 5.63
C SER A 5 -16.57 -5.92 6.16
N ALA A 6 -15.33 -6.26 5.84
CA ALA A 6 -14.67 -7.57 6.03
C ALA A 6 -14.70 -8.16 7.47
N VAL A 7 -15.87 -8.16 8.13
CA VAL A 7 -16.14 -8.70 9.48
C VAL A 7 -15.38 -7.95 10.59
N ASP A 8 -15.11 -6.67 10.38
CA ASP A 8 -14.35 -5.84 11.33
C ASP A 8 -15.06 -4.56 11.75
N ALA A 9 -16.27 -4.29 11.20
CA ALA A 9 -17.08 -3.12 11.53
C ALA A 9 -18.50 -3.52 11.94
N LEU A 10 -19.15 -2.65 12.73
CA LEU A 10 -20.47 -2.89 13.33
C LEU A 10 -21.56 -1.97 12.78
N CYS A 11 -21.21 -0.89 12.06
CA CYS A 11 -22.14 0.14 11.66
C CYS A 11 -23.23 -0.39 10.72
N ASP A 12 -24.49 -0.38 11.13
CA ASP A 12 -25.60 -0.58 10.20
C ASP A 12 -25.67 0.58 9.21
N PRO A 13 -25.77 0.32 7.88
CA PRO A 13 -25.80 1.38 6.87
C PRO A 13 -26.92 2.43 7.07
N ALA A 14 -28.09 2.02 7.54
CA ALA A 14 -29.20 2.94 7.80
C ALA A 14 -28.96 3.77 9.06
N GLU A 15 -28.36 3.18 10.10
CA GLU A 15 -28.01 3.88 11.33
C GLU A 15 -26.90 4.91 11.10
N VAL A 16 -25.92 4.63 10.23
CA VAL A 16 -24.90 5.63 9.83
C VAL A 16 -25.58 6.90 9.29
N LEU A 17 -26.54 6.75 8.35
CA LEU A 17 -27.26 7.89 7.80
C LEU A 17 -28.13 8.58 8.86
N ARG A 18 -28.79 7.81 9.73
CA ARG A 18 -29.60 8.36 10.82
C ARG A 18 -28.77 9.23 11.78
N VAL A 19 -27.63 8.71 12.22
CA VAL A 19 -26.75 9.44 13.15
C VAL A 19 -26.15 10.66 12.47
N ALA A 20 -25.69 10.54 11.22
CA ALA A 20 -25.17 11.66 10.45
C ALA A 20 -26.23 12.78 10.32
N GLU A 21 -27.49 12.46 9.98
CA GLU A 21 -28.57 13.45 9.89
C GLU A 21 -28.88 14.08 11.26
N SER A 22 -28.93 13.29 12.35
CA SER A 22 -29.18 13.79 13.70
C SER A 22 -28.11 14.73 14.22
N ARG A 23 -26.86 14.56 13.76
CA ARG A 23 -25.70 15.42 14.07
C ARG A 23 -25.54 16.59 13.09
N GLY A 24 -26.46 16.76 12.13
CA GLY A 24 -26.42 17.82 11.12
C GLY A 24 -25.26 17.70 10.12
N MET A 25 -24.71 16.51 9.94
CA MET A 25 -23.67 16.25 8.94
C MET A 25 -24.26 16.33 7.53
N PRO A 26 -23.70 17.14 6.61
CA PRO A 26 -24.26 17.30 5.24
C PRO A 26 -23.99 16.07 4.36
N ALA A 27 -22.96 15.30 4.65
CA ALA A 27 -22.58 14.11 3.91
C ALA A 27 -21.90 13.07 4.80
N VAL A 28 -21.89 11.81 4.37
CA VAL A 28 -21.14 10.72 5.00
C VAL A 28 -20.68 9.74 3.93
N ALA A 29 -19.40 9.33 3.98
CA ALA A 29 -18.82 8.35 3.08
C ALA A 29 -19.07 6.93 3.60
N ILE A 30 -19.34 6.00 2.68
CA ILE A 30 -19.44 4.56 2.93
C ILE A 30 -18.33 3.90 2.10
N THR A 31 -17.33 3.34 2.78
CA THR A 31 -16.08 2.86 2.17
C THR A 31 -15.67 1.50 2.75
N ASP A 32 -16.51 0.49 2.58
CA ASP A 32 -16.26 -0.87 3.07
C ASP A 32 -15.03 -1.51 2.40
N HIS A 33 -14.36 -2.41 3.10
CA HIS A 33 -13.18 -3.11 2.63
C HIS A 33 -13.46 -4.00 1.41
N GLY A 34 -12.93 -3.63 0.26
CA GLY A 34 -12.91 -4.43 -0.97
C GLY A 34 -14.27 -4.74 -1.59
N ASN A 35 -15.36 -4.16 -1.09
CA ASN A 35 -16.70 -4.44 -1.58
C ASN A 35 -17.64 -3.22 -1.49
N VAL A 36 -18.83 -3.35 -2.03
CA VAL A 36 -19.89 -2.31 -2.06
C VAL A 36 -21.26 -2.88 -1.65
N GLN A 37 -21.26 -3.89 -0.82
CA GLN A 37 -22.50 -4.62 -0.45
C GLN A 37 -23.49 -3.76 0.34
N ALA A 38 -23.02 -2.71 1.03
CA ALA A 38 -23.88 -1.77 1.75
C ALA A 38 -24.71 -0.84 0.84
N TYR A 39 -24.38 -0.69 -0.43
CA TYR A 39 -25.00 0.30 -1.30
C TYR A 39 -26.52 0.19 -1.44
N PRO A 40 -27.13 -1.00 -1.58
CA PRO A 40 -28.59 -1.14 -1.62
C PRO A 40 -29.29 -0.62 -0.36
N GLU A 41 -28.72 -0.91 0.81
CA GLU A 41 -29.30 -0.45 2.09
C GLU A 41 -29.12 1.05 2.29
N VAL A 42 -27.95 1.60 1.91
CA VAL A 42 -27.70 3.05 1.90
C VAL A 42 -28.69 3.76 0.97
N MET A 43 -28.89 3.25 -0.24
CA MET A 43 -29.84 3.82 -1.20
C MET A 43 -31.30 3.78 -0.68
N LYS A 44 -31.67 2.72 0.03
CA LYS A 44 -32.98 2.60 0.68
C LYS A 44 -33.09 3.59 1.84
N ALA A 45 -32.08 3.68 2.71
CA ALA A 45 -32.04 4.60 3.85
C ALA A 45 -32.07 6.07 3.43
N ARG A 46 -31.43 6.42 2.32
CA ARG A 46 -31.43 7.77 1.73
C ARG A 46 -32.83 8.32 1.44
N LYS A 47 -33.80 7.45 1.17
CA LYS A 47 -35.20 7.86 0.96
C LYS A 47 -35.84 8.43 2.24
N LYS A 48 -35.36 7.98 3.41
CA LYS A 48 -35.83 8.42 4.74
C LYS A 48 -34.99 9.60 5.25
N TYR A 49 -33.67 9.51 5.18
CA TYR A 49 -32.71 10.50 5.67
C TYR A 49 -32.23 11.40 4.52
N LYS A 50 -33.04 12.41 4.18
CA LYS A 50 -32.91 13.20 2.94
C LYS A 50 -31.87 14.32 3.03
N ASN A 51 -31.53 14.75 4.25
CA ASN A 51 -30.63 15.88 4.48
C ASN A 51 -29.14 15.47 4.50
N VAL A 52 -28.85 14.16 4.48
CA VAL A 52 -27.49 13.64 4.41
C VAL A 52 -27.21 13.08 3.01
N LYS A 53 -26.16 13.55 2.38
CA LYS A 53 -25.68 13.03 1.10
C LYS A 53 -24.78 11.82 1.35
N PRO A 54 -25.17 10.59 0.95
CA PRO A 54 -24.25 9.46 0.98
C PRO A 54 -23.21 9.62 -0.11
N LEU A 55 -21.93 9.48 0.25
CA LEU A 55 -20.82 9.40 -0.67
C LEU A 55 -20.46 7.93 -0.84
N TYR A 56 -20.78 7.38 -1.99
CA TYR A 56 -20.50 5.98 -2.30
C TYR A 56 -19.02 5.81 -2.61
N GLY A 57 -18.37 4.85 -1.97
CA GLY A 57 -16.96 4.56 -2.13
C GLY A 57 -16.59 3.16 -1.68
N MET A 58 -15.32 2.86 -1.71
CA MET A 58 -14.75 1.61 -1.25
C MET A 58 -13.36 1.86 -0.71
N GLU A 59 -12.98 1.20 0.36
CA GLU A 59 -11.58 1.05 0.73
C GLU A 59 -11.01 -0.21 0.06
N GLY A 60 -10.10 -0.01 -0.89
CA GLY A 60 -9.52 -1.09 -1.70
C GLY A 60 -8.15 -1.53 -1.20
N TYR A 61 -7.71 -2.69 -1.68
CA TYR A 61 -6.39 -3.25 -1.40
C TYR A 61 -5.44 -2.99 -2.56
N LEU A 62 -4.84 -1.79 -2.56
CA LEU A 62 -3.92 -1.30 -3.58
C LEU A 62 -2.64 -2.13 -3.60
N VAL A 63 -2.20 -2.52 -4.78
CA VAL A 63 -0.85 -3.06 -5.01
C VAL A 63 -0.12 -2.25 -6.07
N ASP A 64 1.14 -1.93 -5.81
CA ASP A 64 1.97 -1.22 -6.79
C ASP A 64 2.59 -2.21 -7.78
N ASP A 65 1.85 -2.48 -8.86
CA ASP A 65 2.27 -3.31 -9.98
C ASP A 65 3.15 -2.56 -10.99
N THR A 66 3.41 -1.27 -10.74
CA THR A 66 4.38 -0.48 -11.51
C THR A 66 5.82 -0.80 -11.10
N ALA A 67 6.05 -2.04 -10.65
CA ALA A 67 7.25 -2.53 -9.98
C ALA A 67 8.54 -1.92 -10.51
N ARG A 68 9.35 -1.42 -9.59
CA ARG A 68 10.65 -0.83 -9.86
C ARG A 68 11.70 -1.54 -9.04
N ALA A 69 12.80 -1.85 -9.69
CA ALA A 69 14.00 -2.26 -8.97
C ALA A 69 14.92 -1.06 -8.65
N VAL A 70 14.72 0.11 -9.26
CA VAL A 70 15.60 1.27 -9.11
C VAL A 70 14.84 2.48 -8.58
N PHE A 71 15.44 3.13 -7.58
CA PHE A 71 14.89 4.28 -6.85
C PHE A 71 15.85 5.47 -6.95
N GLY A 72 15.31 6.70 -7.01
CA GLY A 72 16.11 7.92 -7.18
C GLY A 72 16.67 8.12 -8.59
N TYR A 73 16.49 7.17 -9.49
CA TYR A 73 17.00 7.22 -10.86
C TYR A 73 16.18 8.17 -11.74
N ARG A 74 16.88 8.90 -12.59
CA ARG A 74 16.27 9.75 -13.62
C ARG A 74 16.32 9.02 -14.96
N LEU A 75 15.16 8.73 -15.54
CA LEU A 75 15.07 8.17 -16.89
C LEU A 75 15.81 9.08 -17.89
N GLY A 76 16.42 8.46 -18.90
CA GLY A 76 17.18 9.17 -19.94
C GLY A 76 18.66 9.34 -19.66
N THR A 77 19.18 8.85 -18.52
CA THR A 77 20.64 8.80 -18.27
C THR A 77 21.32 7.63 -19.00
N ASN A 78 20.53 6.63 -19.40
CA ASN A 78 20.92 5.49 -20.23
C ASN A 78 22.13 4.70 -19.69
N LEU A 79 22.17 4.45 -18.38
CA LEU A 79 23.25 3.66 -17.76
C LEU A 79 23.21 2.21 -18.24
N ALA A 80 24.37 1.71 -18.72
CA ALA A 80 24.52 0.32 -19.11
C ALA A 80 24.54 -0.60 -17.89
N LEU A 81 23.97 -1.81 -18.00
CA LEU A 81 23.92 -2.79 -16.91
C LEU A 81 25.30 -3.42 -16.65
N THR A 82 26.15 -3.53 -17.67
CA THR A 82 27.44 -4.23 -17.58
C THR A 82 28.65 -3.30 -17.59
N ASP A 83 28.60 -2.15 -18.25
CA ASP A 83 29.77 -1.24 -18.37
C ASP A 83 29.73 -0.03 -17.40
N THR A 84 28.89 -0.09 -16.39
CA THR A 84 28.78 0.94 -15.34
C THR A 84 29.45 0.46 -14.06
N GLU A 85 30.13 1.37 -13.36
CA GLU A 85 30.60 1.12 -12.00
C GLU A 85 29.42 1.23 -11.03
N PHE A 86 29.11 0.15 -10.35
CA PHE A 86 28.12 0.08 -9.28
C PHE A 86 28.80 -0.08 -7.92
N VAL A 87 28.15 0.35 -6.86
CA VAL A 87 28.58 0.02 -5.50
C VAL A 87 27.57 -0.98 -4.92
N VAL A 88 27.99 -2.22 -4.80
CA VAL A 88 27.20 -3.26 -4.11
C VAL A 88 27.53 -3.14 -2.63
N PHE A 89 26.52 -3.05 -1.77
CA PHE A 89 26.73 -2.89 -0.34
C PHE A 89 25.70 -3.65 0.50
N ASP A 90 26.04 -3.89 1.74
CA ASP A 90 25.24 -4.54 2.76
C ASP A 90 25.63 -4.00 4.13
N ILE A 91 24.73 -4.04 5.11
CA ILE A 91 25.00 -3.60 6.48
C ILE A 91 24.52 -4.62 7.49
N GLU A 92 25.24 -4.69 8.63
CA GLU A 92 24.73 -5.36 9.84
C GLU A 92 24.26 -4.31 10.85
N THR A 93 23.25 -4.67 11.65
CA THR A 93 22.56 -3.71 12.53
C THR A 93 22.19 -4.33 13.87
N THR A 94 21.92 -3.50 14.88
CA THR A 94 21.44 -3.96 16.19
C THR A 94 19.96 -4.39 16.19
N GLY A 95 19.25 -4.29 15.06
CA GLY A 95 17.84 -4.65 14.91
C GLY A 95 17.21 -4.10 13.65
N LEU A 96 15.88 -4.14 13.53
CA LEU A 96 15.20 -3.90 12.25
C LEU A 96 14.77 -2.45 11.99
N SER A 97 14.82 -1.58 12.99
CA SER A 97 14.29 -0.20 12.86
C SER A 97 15.41 0.83 12.75
N PRO A 98 15.55 1.55 11.63
CA PRO A 98 16.59 2.58 11.47
C PRO A 98 16.41 3.79 12.41
N LYS A 99 15.25 3.91 13.08
CA LYS A 99 14.98 4.98 14.05
C LYS A 99 15.46 4.65 15.47
N THR A 100 15.49 3.36 15.82
CA THR A 100 15.76 2.88 17.20
C THR A 100 16.94 1.93 17.29
N CYS A 101 17.50 1.51 16.17
CA CYS A 101 18.65 0.59 16.09
C CYS A 101 19.81 1.28 15.38
N GLY A 102 21.03 0.77 15.60
CA GLY A 102 22.27 1.31 15.01
C GLY A 102 22.91 0.32 14.04
N ILE A 103 23.84 0.83 13.24
CA ILE A 103 24.67 0.06 12.31
C ILE A 103 25.86 -0.52 13.08
N THR A 104 26.21 -1.79 12.83
CA THR A 104 27.37 -2.48 13.45
C THR A 104 28.49 -2.83 12.45
N GLU A 105 28.17 -2.99 11.16
CA GLU A 105 29.13 -3.22 10.09
C GLU A 105 28.61 -2.61 8.78
N ILE A 106 29.50 -2.08 7.93
CA ILE A 106 29.22 -1.69 6.55
C ILE A 106 30.21 -2.40 5.65
N GLY A 107 29.71 -3.20 4.71
CA GLY A 107 30.49 -3.82 3.64
C GLY A 107 30.07 -3.24 2.29
N ALA A 108 31.05 -2.88 1.45
CA ALA A 108 30.76 -2.43 0.10
C ALA A 108 31.88 -2.80 -0.88
N VAL A 109 31.50 -3.02 -2.15
CA VAL A 109 32.45 -3.25 -3.23
C VAL A 109 32.10 -2.40 -4.44
N VAL A 110 33.10 -1.85 -5.11
CA VAL A 110 32.91 -1.32 -6.47
C VAL A 110 32.95 -2.50 -7.44
N TYR A 111 31.86 -2.66 -8.17
CA TYR A 111 31.65 -3.76 -9.11
C TYR A 111 31.49 -3.20 -10.53
N LYS A 112 32.19 -3.81 -11.49
CA LYS A 112 32.08 -3.52 -12.91
C LYS A 112 32.34 -4.78 -13.74
N ASN A 113 31.55 -5.05 -14.75
CA ASN A 113 31.75 -6.15 -15.73
C ASN A 113 32.02 -7.54 -15.10
N GLY A 114 31.37 -7.86 -13.98
CA GLY A 114 31.58 -9.16 -13.30
C GLY A 114 32.73 -9.18 -12.30
N GLU A 115 33.53 -8.11 -12.19
CA GLU A 115 34.71 -8.03 -11.35
C GLU A 115 34.53 -7.02 -10.20
N VAL A 116 35.20 -7.29 -9.08
CA VAL A 116 35.31 -6.38 -7.94
C VAL A 116 36.61 -5.59 -8.07
N GLU A 117 36.48 -4.26 -8.22
CA GLU A 117 37.64 -3.37 -8.42
C GLU A 117 38.21 -2.83 -7.09
N SER A 118 37.34 -2.56 -6.12
CA SER A 118 37.74 -2.07 -4.79
C SER A 118 36.75 -2.51 -3.71
N VAL A 119 37.23 -2.52 -2.47
CA VAL A 119 36.48 -3.00 -1.29
C VAL A 119 36.50 -1.95 -0.21
N PHE A 120 35.37 -1.76 0.46
CA PHE A 120 35.21 -0.96 1.66
C PHE A 120 34.60 -1.85 2.74
N GLU A 121 35.23 -1.93 3.90
CA GLU A 121 34.75 -2.68 5.06
C GLU A 121 35.06 -1.88 6.32
N THR A 122 34.07 -1.74 7.19
CA THR A 122 34.26 -1.13 8.49
C THR A 122 33.27 -1.65 9.50
N TYR A 123 33.75 -2.00 10.69
CA TYR A 123 32.87 -2.06 11.85
C TYR A 123 32.42 -0.67 12.24
N VAL A 124 31.28 -0.59 12.89
CA VAL A 124 30.66 0.68 13.29
C VAL A 124 30.24 0.57 14.74
N ASN A 125 30.58 1.56 15.55
CA ASN A 125 30.07 1.66 16.92
C ASN A 125 28.63 2.23 16.89
N PRO A 126 27.59 1.40 17.20
CA PRO A 126 26.21 1.85 17.17
C PRO A 126 25.83 2.79 18.31
N GLY A 127 26.72 3.02 19.29
CA GLY A 127 26.46 3.83 20.48
C GLY A 127 25.42 3.24 21.45
N MET A 128 25.08 1.95 21.28
CA MET A 128 24.12 1.20 22.10
C MET A 128 24.52 -0.27 22.19
N PRO A 129 24.07 -1.00 23.23
CA PRO A 129 24.37 -2.43 23.38
C PRO A 129 23.80 -3.25 22.21
N ILE A 130 24.56 -4.24 21.74
CA ILE A 130 24.13 -5.18 20.70
C ILE A 130 23.32 -6.30 21.36
N PRO A 131 22.06 -6.53 20.97
CA PRO A 131 21.24 -7.60 21.53
C PRO A 131 21.84 -8.98 21.32
N GLU A 132 21.72 -9.88 22.31
CA GLU A 132 22.28 -11.23 22.28
C GLU A 132 21.87 -12.05 21.03
N ASN A 133 20.62 -11.93 20.59
CA ASN A 133 20.15 -12.59 19.38
C ASN A 133 20.83 -12.06 18.10
N ILE A 134 21.26 -10.80 18.08
CA ILE A 134 22.02 -10.21 16.97
C ILE A 134 23.48 -10.68 17.03
N VAL A 135 24.08 -10.74 18.23
CA VAL A 135 25.42 -11.32 18.42
C VAL A 135 25.46 -12.76 17.91
N GLN A 136 24.44 -13.57 18.23
CA GLN A 136 24.35 -14.97 17.75
C GLN A 136 24.17 -15.05 16.23
N LEU A 137 23.53 -14.06 15.60
CA LEU A 137 23.30 -14.03 14.16
C LEU A 137 24.53 -13.58 13.38
N THR A 138 25.15 -12.46 13.79
CA THR A 138 26.22 -11.78 13.03
C THR A 138 27.63 -12.12 13.55
N GLY A 139 27.75 -12.59 14.80
CA GLY A 139 29.01 -12.77 15.49
C GLY A 139 29.67 -11.46 15.95
N ILE A 140 29.00 -10.30 15.77
CA ILE A 140 29.52 -8.99 16.16
C ILE A 140 29.11 -8.72 17.61
N THR A 141 30.08 -8.47 18.49
CA THR A 141 29.89 -8.16 19.91
C THR A 141 30.17 -6.70 20.22
N ASP A 142 29.77 -6.24 21.41
CA ASP A 142 30.10 -4.89 21.89
C ASP A 142 31.63 -4.66 21.92
N GLU A 143 32.42 -5.69 22.24
CA GLU A 143 33.88 -5.60 22.21
C GLU A 143 34.43 -5.45 20.78
N THR A 144 33.79 -6.10 19.81
CA THR A 144 34.19 -5.99 18.39
C THR A 144 34.08 -4.56 17.88
N VAL A 145 33.08 -3.82 18.30
CA VAL A 145 32.78 -2.45 17.82
C VAL A 145 33.26 -1.34 18.77
N ALA A 146 33.85 -1.70 19.92
CA ALA A 146 34.22 -0.72 20.94
C ALA A 146 35.14 0.41 20.43
N ASP A 147 36.11 0.05 19.61
CA ASP A 147 37.10 0.98 19.02
C ASP A 147 36.75 1.37 17.58
N ALA A 148 35.58 0.96 17.06
CA ALA A 148 35.13 1.30 15.72
C ALA A 148 34.64 2.75 15.63
N PRO A 149 34.67 3.39 14.44
CA PRO A 149 34.14 4.73 14.25
C PRO A 149 32.65 4.80 14.58
N PRO A 150 32.16 5.94 15.08
CA PRO A 150 30.72 6.15 15.28
C PRO A 150 29.99 6.16 13.93
N GLU A 151 28.67 5.92 13.95
CA GLU A 151 27.82 5.82 12.75
C GLU A 151 28.02 6.98 11.76
N ALA A 152 28.08 8.22 12.24
CA ALA A 152 28.22 9.38 11.38
C ALA A 152 29.52 9.37 10.56
N GLU A 153 30.63 8.98 11.20
CA GLU A 153 31.94 8.90 10.55
C GLU A 153 32.01 7.74 9.57
N ALA A 154 31.52 6.56 9.97
CA ALA A 154 31.50 5.37 9.13
C ALA A 154 30.61 5.57 7.88
N VAL A 155 29.43 6.17 8.04
CA VAL A 155 28.52 6.46 6.93
C VAL A 155 29.10 7.53 6.00
N GLN A 156 29.77 8.57 6.53
CA GLN A 156 30.45 9.56 5.69
C GLN A 156 31.56 8.90 4.86
N ALA A 157 32.37 8.04 5.47
CA ALA A 157 33.41 7.30 4.75
C ALA A 157 32.83 6.37 3.67
N PHE A 158 31.69 5.72 3.94
CA PHE A 158 30.96 4.94 2.94
C PHE A 158 30.46 5.82 1.79
N LEU A 159 29.89 6.99 2.06
CA LEU A 159 29.41 7.91 1.02
C LEU A 159 30.57 8.44 0.17
N ASP A 160 31.71 8.72 0.79
CA ASP A 160 32.94 9.13 0.09
C ASP A 160 33.47 8.01 -0.82
N PHE A 161 33.33 6.75 -0.40
CA PHE A 161 33.65 5.59 -1.24
C PHE A 161 32.62 5.41 -2.37
N ALA A 162 31.34 5.53 -2.07
CA ALA A 162 30.25 5.35 -3.04
C ALA A 162 30.23 6.47 -4.10
N LYS A 163 30.56 7.71 -3.72
CA LYS A 163 30.47 8.91 -4.58
C LYS A 163 29.07 9.04 -5.19
N ASP A 164 29.00 9.30 -6.48
CA ASP A 164 27.76 9.44 -7.27
C ASP A 164 27.32 8.13 -7.96
N ARG A 165 27.97 7.01 -7.64
CA ARG A 165 27.65 5.71 -8.23
C ARG A 165 26.28 5.23 -7.77
N MET A 166 25.62 4.45 -8.63
CA MET A 166 24.40 3.73 -8.27
C MET A 166 24.73 2.63 -7.26
N LEU A 167 23.98 2.60 -6.17
CA LEU A 167 24.09 1.58 -5.14
C LEU A 167 23.27 0.34 -5.52
N ILE A 168 23.72 -0.84 -5.11
CA ILE A 168 22.99 -2.11 -5.24
C ILE A 168 22.97 -2.78 -3.88
N ALA A 169 21.77 -3.15 -3.41
CA ALA A 169 21.59 -3.91 -2.17
C ALA A 169 20.50 -4.97 -2.31
N HIS A 170 20.46 -5.90 -1.37
CA HIS A 170 19.47 -6.97 -1.34
C HIS A 170 18.38 -6.66 -0.30
N ASN A 171 17.16 -6.36 -0.74
CA ASN A 171 16.13 -5.70 0.07
C ASN A 171 16.55 -4.26 0.44
N ALA A 172 17.02 -3.54 -0.56
CA ALA A 172 17.73 -2.26 -0.45
C ALA A 172 17.05 -1.19 0.42
N ASN A 173 15.72 -1.26 0.61
CA ASN A 173 15.02 -0.33 1.50
C ASN A 173 15.47 -0.47 2.96
N PHE A 174 15.94 -1.64 3.38
CA PHE A 174 16.48 -1.86 4.72
C PHE A 174 17.80 -1.10 4.88
N ASP A 175 18.79 -1.44 4.07
CA ASP A 175 20.14 -0.88 4.15
C ASP A 175 20.17 0.63 3.91
N VAL A 176 19.51 1.06 2.85
CA VAL A 176 19.36 2.48 2.51
C VAL A 176 18.60 3.24 3.60
N GLY A 177 17.63 2.61 4.25
CA GLY A 177 16.89 3.19 5.37
C GLY A 177 17.78 3.56 6.55
N PHE A 178 18.71 2.68 6.93
CA PHE A 178 19.70 2.95 7.99
C PHE A 178 20.70 4.04 7.58
N ILE A 179 21.30 3.94 6.40
CA ILE A 179 22.24 4.97 5.90
C ILE A 179 21.55 6.34 5.89
N ARG A 180 20.33 6.42 5.37
CA ARG A 180 19.55 7.66 5.31
C ARG A 180 19.22 8.20 6.70
N SER A 181 18.81 7.36 7.64
CA SER A 181 18.50 7.76 9.01
C SER A 181 19.74 8.37 9.70
N VAL A 182 20.92 7.80 9.50
CA VAL A 182 22.16 8.38 10.00
C VAL A 182 22.45 9.72 9.33
N CYS A 183 22.27 9.84 8.02
CA CYS A 183 22.45 11.10 7.29
C CYS A 183 21.53 12.20 7.80
N GLU A 184 20.24 11.90 7.98
CA GLU A 184 19.23 12.86 8.49
C GLU A 184 19.58 13.37 9.89
N ARG A 185 19.94 12.46 10.81
CA ARG A 185 20.33 12.83 12.18
C ARG A 185 21.57 13.71 12.27
N ASN A 186 22.45 13.61 11.27
CA ASN A 186 23.75 14.29 11.27
C ASN A 186 23.86 15.42 10.22
N GLY A 187 22.75 15.78 9.54
CA GLY A 187 22.75 16.84 8.53
C GLY A 187 23.56 16.51 7.27
N MET A 188 23.82 15.23 7.02
CA MET A 188 24.50 14.75 5.82
C MET A 188 23.52 14.56 4.67
N ARG A 189 24.02 14.65 3.45
CA ARG A 189 23.21 14.48 2.24
C ARG A 189 23.34 13.06 1.68
N PHE A 190 22.20 12.43 1.36
CA PHE A 190 22.13 11.14 0.68
C PHE A 190 21.36 11.30 -0.63
N ASP A 191 22.05 11.30 -1.76
CA ASP A 191 21.48 11.52 -3.09
C ASP A 191 21.66 10.34 -4.04
N ASN A 192 22.32 9.27 -3.61
CA ASN A 192 22.59 8.11 -4.46
C ASN A 192 21.29 7.45 -4.93
N THR A 193 21.27 7.12 -6.22
CA THR A 193 20.30 6.18 -6.75
C THR A 193 20.64 4.77 -6.33
N TYR A 194 19.64 3.91 -6.15
CA TYR A 194 19.89 2.53 -5.73
C TYR A 194 18.99 1.52 -6.42
N LEU A 195 19.51 0.30 -6.59
CA LEU A 195 18.84 -0.85 -7.17
C LEU A 195 18.59 -1.91 -6.08
N ASP A 196 17.36 -2.40 -6.01
CA ASP A 196 16.95 -3.51 -5.16
C ASP A 196 16.93 -4.83 -5.93
N THR A 197 17.86 -5.72 -5.59
CA THR A 197 17.97 -7.02 -6.25
C THR A 197 16.85 -7.99 -5.90
N VAL A 198 16.11 -7.81 -4.80
CA VAL A 198 14.90 -8.61 -4.50
C VAL A 198 13.82 -8.30 -5.51
N SER A 199 13.58 -7.03 -5.79
CA SER A 199 12.60 -6.59 -6.80
C SER A 199 12.98 -7.06 -8.20
N LEU A 200 14.27 -6.94 -8.57
CA LEU A 200 14.78 -7.44 -9.83
C LEU A 200 14.67 -8.97 -9.95
N SER A 201 14.99 -9.70 -8.88
CA SER A 201 14.86 -11.16 -8.83
C SER A 201 13.41 -11.63 -9.01
N ARG A 202 12.45 -10.94 -8.39
CA ARG A 202 11.02 -11.24 -8.56
C ARG A 202 10.58 -11.08 -10.02
N TYR A 203 11.16 -10.15 -10.73
CA TYR A 203 10.91 -9.98 -12.16
C TYR A 203 11.52 -11.12 -12.99
N LEU A 204 12.80 -11.42 -12.79
CA LEU A 204 13.55 -12.40 -13.60
C LEU A 204 13.20 -13.84 -13.24
N ASN A 205 13.03 -14.15 -11.96
CA ASN A 205 12.98 -15.52 -11.42
C ASN A 205 11.59 -15.83 -10.82
N ARG A 206 10.52 -15.60 -11.59
CA ARG A 206 9.11 -15.71 -11.14
C ARG A 206 8.74 -17.07 -10.53
N SER A 207 9.44 -18.14 -10.92
CA SER A 207 9.21 -19.49 -10.41
C SER A 207 9.77 -19.73 -9.01
N LEU A 208 10.66 -18.88 -8.51
CA LEU A 208 11.22 -19.02 -7.18
C LEU A 208 10.18 -18.70 -6.09
N ALA A 209 10.10 -19.57 -5.10
CA ALA A 209 9.22 -19.37 -3.94
C ALA A 209 9.78 -18.32 -2.95
N ARG A 210 11.12 -18.18 -2.90
CA ARG A 210 11.85 -17.24 -2.04
C ARG A 210 12.93 -16.54 -2.84
N HIS A 211 13.17 -15.27 -2.52
CA HIS A 211 14.19 -14.43 -3.16
C HIS A 211 15.23 -13.96 -2.15
N THR A 212 15.62 -14.82 -1.20
CA THR A 212 16.72 -14.56 -0.27
C THR A 212 18.05 -14.75 -0.98
N LEU A 213 19.12 -14.19 -0.41
CA LEU A 213 20.48 -14.30 -0.95
C LEU A 213 20.88 -15.76 -1.17
N ASP A 214 20.60 -16.64 -0.18
CA ASP A 214 20.82 -18.09 -0.28
C ASP A 214 20.03 -18.74 -1.42
N SER A 215 18.74 -18.39 -1.54
CA SER A 215 17.88 -18.95 -2.60
C SER A 215 18.38 -18.57 -3.99
N LEU A 216 18.94 -17.38 -4.14
CA LEU A 216 19.51 -16.89 -5.40
C LEU A 216 20.87 -17.49 -5.66
N ARG A 217 21.73 -17.62 -4.65
CA ARG A 217 23.00 -18.36 -4.75
C ARG A 217 22.77 -19.77 -5.28
N ASP A 218 21.81 -20.49 -4.70
CA ASP A 218 21.49 -21.87 -5.11
C ASP A 218 20.90 -21.93 -6.52
N HIS A 219 20.02 -20.97 -6.86
CA HIS A 219 19.43 -20.85 -8.19
C HIS A 219 20.49 -20.65 -9.28
N TYR A 220 21.42 -19.73 -9.05
CA TYR A 220 22.51 -19.44 -9.97
C TYR A 220 23.73 -20.37 -9.81
N LYS A 221 23.64 -21.36 -8.90
CA LYS A 221 24.70 -22.36 -8.62
C LYS A 221 26.05 -21.75 -8.27
N LEU A 222 26.02 -20.68 -7.49
CA LEU A 222 27.21 -20.01 -6.97
C LEU A 222 27.74 -20.77 -5.75
N GLY A 223 29.05 -20.70 -5.52
CA GLY A 223 29.69 -21.43 -4.42
C GLY A 223 29.21 -20.98 -3.02
N ALA A 224 29.59 -21.73 -1.99
CA ALA A 224 29.30 -21.39 -0.60
C ALA A 224 30.01 -20.09 -0.17
N PHE A 225 29.43 -19.35 0.78
CA PHE A 225 29.97 -18.15 1.41
C PHE A 225 29.58 -18.10 2.90
N ASN A 226 30.24 -17.24 3.67
CA ASN A 226 29.87 -17.01 5.06
C ASN A 226 28.76 -15.97 5.13
N HIS A 227 27.57 -16.41 5.49
CA HIS A 227 26.40 -15.53 5.63
C HIS A 227 26.48 -14.72 6.92
N HIS A 228 25.89 -13.53 6.93
CA HIS A 228 25.87 -12.56 8.04
C HIS A 228 27.25 -11.92 8.34
N ARG A 229 28.02 -11.68 7.29
CA ARG A 229 29.16 -10.80 7.26
C ARG A 229 28.99 -9.87 6.06
N ALA A 230 28.85 -8.58 6.31
CA ALA A 230 28.51 -7.60 5.27
C ALA A 230 29.46 -7.66 4.05
N SER A 231 30.74 -7.99 4.26
CA SER A 231 31.70 -8.12 3.18
C SER A 231 31.53 -9.38 2.32
N ASP A 232 31.17 -10.51 2.93
CA ASP A 232 30.96 -11.76 2.20
C ASP A 232 29.60 -11.72 1.47
N ASP A 233 28.57 -11.14 2.12
CA ASP A 233 27.24 -10.92 1.53
C ASP A 233 27.30 -9.99 0.33
N THR A 234 28.08 -8.88 0.37
CA THR A 234 28.31 -7.97 -0.77
C THR A 234 28.98 -8.65 -1.95
N ARG A 235 30.00 -9.49 -1.72
CA ARG A 235 30.68 -10.22 -2.80
C ARG A 235 29.78 -11.25 -3.45
N MET A 236 28.94 -11.93 -2.64
CA MET A 236 27.94 -12.87 -3.16
C MET A 236 26.85 -12.11 -3.94
N LEU A 237 26.38 -10.98 -3.42
CA LEU A 237 25.40 -10.13 -4.08
C LEU A 237 25.91 -9.60 -5.42
N ALA A 238 27.17 -9.21 -5.51
CA ALA A 238 27.81 -8.79 -6.77
C ALA A 238 27.77 -9.91 -7.83
N LYS A 239 28.07 -11.16 -7.44
CA LYS A 239 27.99 -12.33 -8.34
C LYS A 239 26.53 -12.61 -8.77
N ILE A 240 25.57 -12.49 -7.85
CA ILE A 240 24.15 -12.66 -8.14
C ILE A 240 23.70 -11.57 -9.12
N PHE A 241 24.09 -10.31 -8.92
CA PHE A 241 23.76 -9.22 -9.83
C PHE A 241 24.38 -9.43 -11.22
N ALA A 242 25.61 -9.95 -11.31
CA ALA A 242 26.23 -10.34 -12.59
C ALA A 242 25.35 -11.34 -13.34
N CYS A 243 24.89 -12.41 -12.67
CA CYS A 243 24.01 -13.40 -13.28
C CYS A 243 22.67 -12.79 -13.74
N MET A 244 22.12 -11.84 -12.96
CA MET A 244 20.89 -11.12 -13.33
C MET A 244 21.10 -10.20 -14.54
N ALA A 245 22.23 -9.50 -14.61
CA ALA A 245 22.59 -8.66 -15.75
C ALA A 245 22.78 -9.49 -17.02
N ASP A 246 23.47 -10.62 -16.93
CA ASP A 246 23.62 -11.59 -18.04
C ASP A 246 22.26 -12.13 -18.53
N GLN A 247 21.32 -12.36 -17.61
CA GLN A 247 19.98 -12.83 -17.96
C GLN A 247 19.20 -11.73 -18.70
N LEU A 248 19.28 -10.48 -18.23
CA LEU A 248 18.68 -9.31 -18.90
C LEU A 248 19.27 -9.10 -20.30
N GLU A 249 20.59 -9.20 -20.45
CA GLU A 249 21.25 -9.06 -21.75
C GLU A 249 20.82 -10.14 -22.76
N LYS A 250 20.62 -11.38 -22.32
CA LYS A 250 20.08 -12.47 -23.16
C LYS A 250 18.67 -12.16 -23.64
N ASP A 251 17.88 -11.43 -22.84
CA ASP A 251 16.54 -10.97 -23.20
C ASP A 251 16.57 -9.65 -23.99
N GLY A 252 17.76 -9.14 -24.37
CA GLY A 252 17.95 -7.92 -25.15
C GLY A 252 17.90 -6.62 -24.36
N VAL A 253 17.86 -6.70 -23.03
CA VAL A 253 17.82 -5.54 -22.11
C VAL A 253 19.24 -5.22 -21.65
N LYS A 254 19.75 -4.07 -22.05
CA LYS A 254 21.17 -3.68 -21.83
C LYS A 254 21.36 -2.49 -20.91
N THR A 255 20.31 -1.72 -20.67
CA THR A 255 20.38 -0.49 -19.88
C THR A 255 19.36 -0.49 -18.75
N ILE A 256 19.59 0.37 -17.75
CA ILE A 256 18.65 0.59 -16.65
C ILE A 256 17.29 1.07 -17.17
N ASP A 257 17.26 1.94 -18.18
CA ASP A 257 16.02 2.45 -18.78
C ASP A 257 15.21 1.31 -19.44
N GLU A 258 15.88 0.46 -20.20
CA GLU A 258 15.26 -0.71 -20.84
C GLU A 258 14.76 -1.70 -19.77
N MET A 259 15.53 -1.94 -18.71
CA MET A 259 15.13 -2.79 -17.60
C MET A 259 13.88 -2.26 -16.89
N LEU A 260 13.82 -0.96 -16.58
CA LEU A 260 12.65 -0.35 -15.96
C LEU A 260 11.42 -0.43 -16.86
N ASN A 261 11.58 -0.22 -18.17
CA ASN A 261 10.50 -0.37 -19.13
C ASN A 261 10.01 -1.82 -19.24
N ALA A 262 10.92 -2.80 -19.25
CA ALA A 262 10.58 -4.22 -19.29
C ALA A 262 9.90 -4.71 -17.99
N MET A 263 10.25 -4.11 -16.85
CA MET A 263 9.63 -4.41 -15.55
C MET A 263 8.25 -3.79 -15.39
N ALA A 264 7.94 -2.69 -16.10
CA ALA A 264 6.67 -1.98 -15.96
C ALA A 264 5.48 -2.91 -16.29
N GLY A 265 4.54 -3.07 -15.34
CA GLY A 265 3.37 -3.94 -15.49
C GLY A 265 3.64 -5.45 -15.44
N SER A 266 4.87 -5.88 -15.14
CA SER A 266 5.24 -7.31 -15.12
C SER A 266 5.11 -7.98 -13.75
N ALA A 267 4.89 -7.22 -12.69
CA ALA A 267 4.76 -7.77 -11.34
C ALA A 267 3.44 -8.54 -11.19
N ASP A 268 3.50 -9.74 -10.57
CA ASP A 268 2.28 -10.48 -10.21
C ASP A 268 1.57 -9.78 -9.04
N PRO A 269 0.41 -9.16 -9.24
CA PRO A 269 -0.31 -8.43 -8.18
C PRO A 269 -0.61 -9.29 -6.96
N LYS A 270 -0.69 -10.63 -7.12
CA LYS A 270 -0.96 -11.57 -6.03
C LYS A 270 0.20 -11.74 -5.06
N ARG A 271 1.41 -11.33 -5.44
CA ARG A 271 2.63 -11.45 -4.63
C ARG A 271 3.08 -10.12 -4.01
N LEU A 272 2.47 -9.02 -4.41
CA LEU A 272 2.82 -7.69 -3.90
C LEU A 272 2.20 -7.42 -2.53
N ARG A 273 2.81 -6.54 -1.74
CA ARG A 273 2.23 -6.06 -0.48
C ARG A 273 0.98 -5.22 -0.79
N PRO A 274 -0.18 -5.53 -0.22
CA PRO A 274 -1.34 -4.66 -0.34
C PRO A 274 -1.23 -3.47 0.63
N TYR A 275 -1.72 -2.31 0.18
CA TYR A 275 -1.96 -1.10 0.94
C TYR A 275 -3.44 -0.74 0.87
N HIS A 276 -3.93 0.08 1.78
CA HIS A 276 -5.27 0.61 1.67
C HIS A 276 -5.32 1.82 0.71
N VAL A 277 -6.44 1.97 0.02
CA VAL A 277 -6.74 3.10 -0.87
C VAL A 277 -8.21 3.43 -0.78
N SER A 278 -8.54 4.68 -0.51
CA SER A 278 -9.93 5.16 -0.54
C SER A 278 -10.33 5.51 -1.97
N ILE A 279 -11.45 4.98 -2.44
CA ILE A 279 -11.98 5.27 -3.77
C ILE A 279 -13.40 5.80 -3.61
N LEU A 280 -13.64 7.07 -3.95
CA LEU A 280 -14.96 7.67 -3.90
C LEU A 280 -15.53 7.83 -5.31
N VAL A 281 -16.81 7.53 -5.47
CA VAL A 281 -17.53 7.65 -6.74
C VAL A 281 -17.99 9.10 -6.93
N ALA A 282 -17.38 9.81 -7.86
CA ALA A 282 -17.72 11.19 -8.13
C ALA A 282 -18.84 11.36 -9.17
N SER A 283 -19.04 10.37 -10.06
CA SER A 283 -20.05 10.41 -11.12
C SER A 283 -20.60 9.03 -11.45
N ALA A 284 -21.65 8.97 -12.28
CA ALA A 284 -22.20 7.70 -12.76
C ALA A 284 -21.18 6.88 -13.58
N ALA A 285 -20.26 7.53 -14.31
CA ALA A 285 -19.17 6.85 -15.00
C ALA A 285 -18.22 6.19 -14.01
N GLY A 286 -17.85 6.90 -12.95
CA GLY A 286 -17.02 6.37 -11.86
C GLY A 286 -17.65 5.17 -11.16
N LEU A 287 -18.98 5.15 -10.98
CA LEU A 287 -19.68 3.99 -10.40
C LEU A 287 -19.48 2.73 -11.26
N LYS A 288 -19.62 2.85 -12.57
CA LYS A 288 -19.39 1.75 -13.50
C LYS A 288 -17.94 1.27 -13.46
N ASN A 289 -17.00 2.21 -13.42
CA ASN A 289 -15.58 1.92 -13.32
C ASN A 289 -15.23 1.20 -12.01
N LEU A 290 -15.79 1.65 -10.88
CA LEU A 290 -15.62 0.98 -9.59
C LEU A 290 -16.13 -0.46 -9.63
N TYR A 291 -17.34 -0.71 -10.17
CA TYR A 291 -17.89 -2.06 -10.27
C TYR A 291 -17.03 -2.99 -11.13
N LYS A 292 -16.48 -2.45 -12.24
CA LYS A 292 -15.53 -3.20 -13.08
C LYS A 292 -14.28 -3.57 -12.30
N MET A 293 -13.66 -2.59 -11.61
CA MET A 293 -12.44 -2.83 -10.82
C MET A 293 -12.68 -3.84 -9.69
N ILE A 294 -13.83 -3.79 -9.02
CA ILE A 294 -14.19 -4.78 -8.00
C ILE A 294 -14.28 -6.17 -8.64
N SER A 295 -14.98 -6.30 -9.77
CA SER A 295 -15.09 -7.59 -10.46
C SER A 295 -13.71 -8.15 -10.83
N ASP A 296 -12.85 -7.32 -11.43
CA ASP A 296 -11.49 -7.71 -11.80
C ASP A 296 -10.65 -8.10 -10.56
N SER A 297 -10.79 -7.39 -9.44
CA SER A 297 -10.06 -7.67 -8.20
C SER A 297 -10.38 -9.04 -7.61
N TYR A 298 -11.66 -9.46 -7.70
CA TYR A 298 -12.09 -10.78 -7.24
C TYR A 298 -11.80 -11.90 -8.23
N ILE A 299 -11.95 -11.66 -9.53
CA ILE A 299 -11.79 -12.70 -10.56
C ILE A 299 -10.31 -12.91 -10.88
N SER A 300 -9.54 -11.82 -11.10
CA SER A 300 -8.19 -11.90 -11.64
C SER A 300 -7.10 -11.74 -10.59
N TYR A 301 -7.32 -10.91 -9.57
CA TYR A 301 -6.26 -10.45 -8.65
C TYR A 301 -6.48 -10.88 -7.19
N TYR A 302 -7.43 -11.75 -6.91
CA TYR A 302 -7.70 -12.22 -5.54
C TYR A 302 -6.56 -13.10 -5.01
N TYR A 303 -6.00 -12.68 -3.88
CA TYR A 303 -5.15 -13.51 -3.03
C TYR A 303 -5.25 -13.00 -1.59
N ARG A 304 -5.97 -13.71 -0.72
CA ARG A 304 -6.41 -13.33 0.64
C ARG A 304 -7.35 -12.12 0.66
N TYR A 305 -7.07 -11.10 -0.18
CA TYR A 305 -7.85 -9.89 -0.39
C TYR A 305 -8.08 -9.64 -1.88
N PRO A 306 -9.15 -8.95 -2.27
CA PRO A 306 -9.39 -8.51 -3.65
C PRO A 306 -8.44 -7.35 -3.99
N ARG A 307 -7.32 -7.63 -4.63
CA ARG A 307 -6.25 -6.67 -4.88
C ARG A 307 -6.55 -5.77 -6.07
N LEU A 308 -6.16 -4.53 -5.95
CA LEU A 308 -6.31 -3.50 -6.99
C LEU A 308 -4.93 -3.03 -7.46
N PRO A 309 -4.46 -3.48 -8.62
CA PRO A 309 -3.25 -2.95 -9.25
C PRO A 309 -3.38 -1.44 -9.51
N LYS A 310 -2.31 -0.67 -9.30
CA LYS A 310 -2.27 0.78 -9.65
C LYS A 310 -2.60 1.01 -11.12
N THR A 311 -2.13 0.14 -12.00
CA THR A 311 -2.43 0.21 -13.45
C THR A 311 -3.92 0.07 -13.71
N LEU A 312 -4.61 -0.88 -13.06
CA LEU A 312 -6.05 -1.06 -13.18
C LEU A 312 -6.84 0.18 -12.71
N ILE A 313 -6.42 0.78 -11.58
CA ILE A 313 -7.04 2.02 -11.09
C ILE A 313 -6.80 3.16 -12.10
N ALA A 314 -5.58 3.31 -12.61
CA ALA A 314 -5.24 4.36 -13.58
C ALA A 314 -6.08 4.28 -14.86
N GLU A 315 -6.28 3.07 -15.39
CA GLU A 315 -7.11 2.81 -16.58
C GLU A 315 -8.60 3.10 -16.38
N ASN A 316 -9.10 2.99 -15.15
CA ASN A 316 -10.52 3.15 -14.80
C ASN A 316 -10.79 4.37 -13.91
N ARG A 317 -9.90 5.37 -13.92
CA ARG A 317 -9.93 6.50 -12.98
C ARG A 317 -11.05 7.51 -13.23
N ASP A 318 -11.58 7.58 -14.45
CA ASP A 318 -12.60 8.57 -14.81
C ASP A 318 -13.84 8.50 -13.91
N GLY A 319 -14.24 9.65 -13.37
CA GLY A 319 -15.38 9.78 -12.47
C GLY A 319 -15.14 9.24 -11.04
N LEU A 320 -13.89 8.99 -10.65
CA LEU A 320 -13.47 8.57 -9.32
C LEU A 320 -12.58 9.63 -8.65
N LEU A 321 -12.58 9.65 -7.32
CA LEU A 321 -11.62 10.38 -6.49
C LEU A 321 -10.84 9.36 -5.67
N ILE A 322 -9.53 9.38 -5.78
CA ILE A 322 -8.62 8.43 -5.14
C ILE A 322 -7.95 9.10 -3.94
N GLY A 323 -8.20 8.59 -2.75
CA GLY A 323 -7.62 9.04 -1.48
C GLY A 323 -6.52 8.12 -0.98
N SER A 324 -5.64 8.65 -0.12
CA SER A 324 -4.49 7.91 0.40
C SER A 324 -4.81 6.91 1.52
N ALA A 325 -6.05 6.88 1.97
CA ALA A 325 -6.58 6.02 3.05
C ALA A 325 -5.88 6.21 4.42
N CYS A 326 -6.01 5.20 5.29
CA CYS A 326 -5.54 5.20 6.68
C CYS A 326 -4.02 4.97 6.82
N GLU A 327 -3.57 4.59 8.02
CA GLU A 327 -2.16 4.26 8.28
C GLU A 327 -1.64 3.05 7.49
N ALA A 328 -2.54 2.15 7.05
CA ALA A 328 -2.21 1.05 6.16
C ALA A 328 -2.08 1.48 4.68
N GLY A 329 -2.36 2.75 4.37
CA GLY A 329 -2.18 3.35 3.05
C GLY A 329 -0.71 3.50 2.66
N GLU A 330 -0.43 3.43 1.35
CA GLU A 330 0.94 3.50 0.83
C GLU A 330 1.64 4.82 1.19
N LEU A 331 0.93 5.95 1.13
CA LEU A 331 1.50 7.26 1.44
C LEU A 331 1.89 7.35 2.92
N TYR A 332 1.00 6.95 3.84
CA TYR A 332 1.29 6.98 5.27
C TYR A 332 2.47 6.06 5.61
N GLN A 333 2.51 4.84 5.07
CA GLN A 333 3.62 3.91 5.26
C GLN A 333 4.94 4.47 4.71
N ALA A 334 4.91 5.14 3.56
CA ALA A 334 6.09 5.78 3.00
C ALA A 334 6.63 6.92 3.87
N VAL A 335 5.75 7.73 4.48
CA VAL A 335 6.14 8.78 5.44
C VAL A 335 6.67 8.15 6.74
N LEU A 336 6.03 7.09 7.23
CA LEU A 336 6.46 6.35 8.43
C LEU A 336 7.86 5.73 8.22
N ASP A 337 8.13 5.19 7.04
CA ASP A 337 9.41 4.61 6.64
C ASP A 337 10.49 5.68 6.36
N GLY A 338 10.17 6.98 6.46
CA GLY A 338 11.12 8.08 6.25
C GLY A 338 11.59 8.20 4.80
N LYS A 339 10.75 7.88 3.81
CA LYS A 339 11.14 8.01 2.40
C LYS A 339 11.44 9.46 2.01
N PRO A 340 12.40 9.70 1.11
CA PRO A 340 12.79 11.05 0.71
C PRO A 340 11.66 11.75 -0.05
N ASP A 341 11.72 13.08 -0.08
CA ASP A 341 10.71 13.95 -0.68
C ASP A 341 10.34 13.57 -2.11
N GLY A 342 11.32 13.30 -2.95
CA GLY A 342 11.08 12.92 -4.35
C GLY A 342 10.29 11.61 -4.51
N GLU A 343 10.50 10.64 -3.61
CA GLU A 343 9.71 9.41 -3.59
C GLU A 343 8.31 9.65 -3.02
N LEU A 344 8.19 10.45 -1.95
CA LEU A 344 6.90 10.83 -1.38
C LEU A 344 6.04 11.58 -2.39
N GLU A 345 6.61 12.56 -3.09
CA GLU A 345 5.90 13.31 -4.15
C GLU A 345 5.41 12.40 -5.28
N LYS A 346 6.22 11.43 -5.67
CA LYS A 346 5.86 10.46 -6.69
C LYS A 346 4.72 9.55 -6.25
N ILE A 347 4.78 9.01 -5.02
CA ILE A 347 3.69 8.22 -4.44
C ILE A 347 2.44 9.10 -4.32
N ALA A 348 2.58 10.31 -3.77
CA ALA A 348 1.51 11.26 -3.58
C ALA A 348 0.85 11.73 -4.89
N SER A 349 1.60 11.75 -6.00
CA SER A 349 1.07 12.14 -7.32
C SER A 349 -0.08 11.24 -7.78
N PHE A 350 -0.12 9.99 -7.33
CA PHE A 350 -1.16 9.03 -7.66
C PHE A 350 -2.54 9.39 -7.09
N TYR A 351 -2.61 10.05 -5.93
CA TYR A 351 -3.85 10.35 -5.22
C TYR A 351 -4.43 11.71 -5.59
N ASP A 352 -5.75 11.88 -5.47
CA ASP A 352 -6.45 13.16 -5.68
C ASP A 352 -6.53 13.99 -4.39
N TYR A 353 -6.50 13.32 -3.25
CA TYR A 353 -6.50 13.93 -1.91
C TYR A 353 -5.77 13.01 -0.92
N PHE A 354 -5.34 13.57 0.20
CA PHE A 354 -4.67 12.81 1.25
C PHE A 354 -5.53 12.75 2.50
N GLU A 355 -5.35 11.68 3.26
CA GLU A 355 -6.05 11.46 4.51
C GLU A 355 -5.08 11.45 5.68
N ILE A 356 -5.49 12.05 6.79
CA ILE A 356 -4.81 11.98 8.08
C ILE A 356 -5.81 11.50 9.13
N MET A 357 -5.32 10.70 10.08
CA MET A 357 -6.14 10.06 11.09
C MET A 357 -5.92 10.71 12.48
N PRO A 358 -6.93 10.69 13.37
CA PRO A 358 -6.75 11.01 14.78
C PRO A 358 -5.58 10.24 15.39
N ARG A 359 -4.86 10.87 16.32
CA ARG A 359 -3.72 10.23 17.01
C ARG A 359 -4.14 8.91 17.67
N CYS A 360 -5.31 8.89 18.28
CA CYS A 360 -5.85 7.73 18.97
C CYS A 360 -6.08 6.52 18.03
N ASN A 361 -6.36 6.73 16.74
CA ASN A 361 -6.48 5.62 15.77
C ASN A 361 -5.15 4.89 15.58
N ASN A 362 -4.03 5.62 15.69
CA ASN A 362 -2.68 5.12 15.45
C ASN A 362 -1.89 4.85 16.75
N GLN A 363 -2.56 4.84 17.93
CA GLN A 363 -1.93 4.55 19.22
C GLN A 363 -1.12 3.24 19.21
N PHE A 364 -1.60 2.24 18.51
CA PHE A 364 -0.94 0.94 18.40
C PHE A 364 0.50 1.01 17.86
N LEU A 365 0.83 2.01 17.04
CA LEU A 365 2.20 2.21 16.54
C LEU A 365 3.16 2.57 17.68
N ILE A 366 2.66 3.24 18.72
CA ILE A 366 3.42 3.54 19.94
C ILE A 366 3.55 2.27 20.78
N ASP A 367 2.45 1.55 21.00
CA ASP A 367 2.40 0.33 21.82
C ASP A 367 3.30 -0.77 21.26
N GLU A 368 3.38 -0.89 19.93
CA GLU A 368 4.28 -1.79 19.19
C GLU A 368 5.72 -1.26 19.06
N LYS A 369 6.02 -0.08 19.64
CA LYS A 369 7.33 0.58 19.57
C LYS A 369 7.81 0.86 18.14
N ARG A 370 6.88 1.08 17.22
CA ARG A 370 7.20 1.46 15.83
C ARG A 370 7.48 2.95 15.71
N VAL A 371 6.94 3.75 16.63
CA VAL A 371 7.17 5.19 16.73
C VAL A 371 7.41 5.58 18.18
N GLY A 372 8.39 6.46 18.44
CA GLY A 372 8.77 6.91 19.76
C GLY A 372 9.39 5.82 20.65
N THR A 373 9.97 6.24 21.76
CA THR A 373 10.55 5.36 22.79
C THR A 373 9.65 5.25 24.03
N ASP A 374 8.75 6.21 24.19
CA ASP A 374 7.74 6.32 25.24
C ASP A 374 6.47 6.98 24.70
N GLN A 375 5.43 7.09 25.53
CA GLN A 375 4.13 7.63 25.13
C GLN A 375 4.23 9.09 24.61
N ALA A 376 5.03 9.93 25.24
CA ALA A 376 5.12 11.34 24.86
C ALA A 376 5.84 11.52 23.51
N SER A 377 6.98 10.84 23.32
CA SER A 377 7.71 10.85 22.05
C SER A 377 6.93 10.20 20.93
N GLY A 378 6.16 9.13 21.23
CA GLY A 378 5.28 8.47 20.27
C GLY A 378 4.16 9.38 19.78
N ILE A 379 3.48 10.11 20.67
CA ILE A 379 2.45 11.10 20.29
C ILE A 379 3.07 12.19 19.41
N ALA A 380 4.22 12.75 19.79
CA ALA A 380 4.91 13.76 19.00
C ALA A 380 5.27 13.26 17.59
N GLU A 381 5.66 11.99 17.49
CA GLU A 381 5.96 11.37 16.19
C GLU A 381 4.70 11.19 15.34
N LEU A 382 3.57 10.72 15.90
CA LEU A 382 2.30 10.64 15.16
C LEU A 382 1.86 12.01 14.63
N GLU A 383 2.00 13.07 15.45
CA GLU A 383 1.74 14.44 15.01
C GLU A 383 2.68 14.89 13.89
N ARG A 384 3.96 14.53 13.96
CA ARG A 384 4.95 14.83 12.93
C ARG A 384 4.60 14.14 11.59
N LEU A 385 4.17 12.87 11.63
CA LEU A 385 3.74 12.15 10.44
C LEU A 385 2.55 12.84 9.77
N ASN A 386 1.52 13.23 10.54
CA ASN A 386 0.38 13.94 10.00
C ASN A 386 0.76 15.33 9.45
N ARG A 387 1.61 16.10 10.15
CA ARG A 387 2.13 17.39 9.63
C ARG A 387 2.86 17.20 8.32
N ARG A 388 3.65 16.13 8.19
CA ARG A 388 4.37 15.83 6.95
C ARG A 388 3.45 15.58 5.77
N ILE A 389 2.32 14.89 5.99
CA ILE A 389 1.29 14.68 4.95
C ILE A 389 0.61 16.01 4.59
N VAL A 390 0.34 16.88 5.58
CA VAL A 390 -0.25 18.21 5.34
C VAL A 390 0.71 19.07 4.50
N GLU A 391 1.99 19.16 4.86
CA GLU A 391 3.02 19.87 4.10
C GLU A 391 3.13 19.38 2.65
N LEU A 392 3.05 18.05 2.46
CA LEU A 392 3.07 17.45 1.14
C LEU A 392 1.82 17.83 0.33
N GLY A 393 0.66 17.89 0.98
CA GLY A 393 -0.59 18.37 0.37
C GLY A 393 -0.48 19.82 -0.09
N GLU A 394 0.04 20.69 0.75
CA GLU A 394 0.30 22.09 0.40
C GLU A 394 1.27 22.24 -0.77
N LYS A 395 2.39 21.51 -0.72
CA LYS A 395 3.41 21.51 -1.77
C LYS A 395 2.86 21.06 -3.13
N LEU A 396 1.97 20.07 -3.14
CA LEU A 396 1.42 19.49 -4.37
C LEU A 396 0.07 20.12 -4.77
N GLY A 397 -0.46 21.06 -3.99
CA GLY A 397 -1.78 21.66 -4.24
C GLY A 397 -2.93 20.65 -4.13
N LYS A 398 -2.80 19.64 -3.27
CA LYS A 398 -3.82 18.60 -3.06
C LYS A 398 -4.46 18.75 -1.68
N PRO A 399 -5.80 18.63 -1.59
CA PRO A 399 -6.49 18.75 -0.31
C PRO A 399 -6.11 17.61 0.64
N VAL A 400 -5.92 17.94 1.91
CA VAL A 400 -5.75 16.97 3.00
C VAL A 400 -7.01 16.96 3.82
N VAL A 401 -7.59 15.79 4.09
CA VAL A 401 -8.81 15.61 4.88
C VAL A 401 -8.52 14.80 6.13
N ALA A 402 -9.13 15.18 7.25
CA ALA A 402 -9.12 14.40 8.47
C ALA A 402 -10.31 13.42 8.44
N THR A 403 -10.02 12.11 8.45
CA THR A 403 -11.02 11.04 8.46
C THR A 403 -10.90 10.20 9.72
N GLY A 404 -12.01 9.56 10.14
CA GLY A 404 -12.06 8.86 11.42
C GLY A 404 -11.85 7.35 11.32
N ASP A 405 -11.83 6.78 10.12
CA ASP A 405 -11.75 5.33 9.91
C ASP A 405 -12.78 4.56 10.76
N VAL A 406 -14.04 5.00 10.68
CA VAL A 406 -15.10 4.60 11.61
C VAL A 406 -15.53 3.16 11.39
N HIS A 407 -15.46 2.34 12.45
CA HIS A 407 -15.87 0.93 12.45
C HIS A 407 -17.06 0.65 13.39
N PHE A 408 -17.39 1.58 14.28
CA PHE A 408 -18.57 1.53 15.15
C PHE A 408 -19.07 2.95 15.44
N LEU A 409 -20.34 3.07 15.84
CA LEU A 409 -20.97 4.40 15.97
C LEU A 409 -20.68 5.07 17.31
N ASP A 410 -20.84 4.36 18.40
CA ASP A 410 -20.66 4.87 19.75
C ASP A 410 -19.43 4.23 20.40
N LYS A 411 -18.76 4.98 21.28
CA LYS A 411 -17.50 4.54 21.91
C LYS A 411 -17.66 3.22 22.68
N GLU A 412 -18.80 3.01 23.26
CA GLU A 412 -19.16 1.81 24.04
C GLU A 412 -19.29 0.54 23.19
N ASP A 413 -19.46 0.69 21.87
CA ASP A 413 -19.58 -0.45 20.95
C ASP A 413 -18.26 -1.16 20.67
N GLU A 414 -17.13 -0.60 21.07
CA GLU A 414 -15.81 -1.20 20.86
C GLU A 414 -15.73 -2.64 21.36
N ILE A 415 -16.33 -2.94 22.51
CA ILE A 415 -16.34 -4.30 23.08
C ILE A 415 -16.99 -5.32 22.13
N TYR A 416 -18.04 -4.92 21.39
CA TYR A 416 -18.69 -5.82 20.43
C TYR A 416 -17.80 -6.10 19.22
N ARG A 417 -17.02 -5.09 18.77
CA ARG A 417 -16.01 -5.28 17.73
C ARG A 417 -14.91 -6.23 18.19
N GLN A 418 -14.40 -6.08 19.41
CA GLN A 418 -13.41 -6.98 20.00
C GLN A 418 -13.93 -8.43 20.07
N ILE A 419 -15.18 -8.64 20.50
CA ILE A 419 -15.81 -9.97 20.54
C ILE A 419 -15.89 -10.58 19.13
N LEU A 420 -16.30 -9.79 18.13
CA LEU A 420 -16.39 -10.22 16.74
C LEU A 420 -15.02 -10.66 16.20
N GLN A 421 -14.00 -9.81 16.35
CA GLN A 421 -12.64 -10.07 15.90
C GLN A 421 -12.01 -11.25 16.64
N PHE A 422 -12.25 -11.39 17.95
CA PHE A 422 -11.80 -12.55 18.73
C PHE A 422 -12.41 -13.84 18.19
N GLY A 423 -13.71 -13.85 17.90
CA GLY A 423 -14.40 -14.99 17.29
C GLY A 423 -13.81 -15.39 15.92
N MET A 424 -13.33 -14.42 15.17
CA MET A 424 -12.67 -14.61 13.88
C MET A 424 -11.16 -14.90 13.99
N LYS A 425 -10.61 -14.98 15.20
CA LYS A 425 -9.21 -15.28 15.52
C LYS A 425 -8.21 -14.21 14.98
N PHE A 426 -8.61 -12.94 14.98
CA PHE A 426 -7.67 -11.85 14.73
C PHE A 426 -6.66 -11.77 15.88
N GLY A 427 -5.38 -11.65 15.55
CA GLY A 427 -4.31 -11.62 16.55
C GLY A 427 -4.32 -10.40 17.46
N ASP A 428 -4.92 -9.32 17.01
CA ASP A 428 -5.04 -8.01 17.67
C ASP A 428 -6.48 -7.69 18.15
N ALA A 429 -7.35 -8.70 18.22
CA ALA A 429 -8.76 -8.55 18.57
C ALA A 429 -9.03 -7.82 19.90
N MET A 430 -8.12 -7.93 20.88
CA MET A 430 -8.24 -7.29 22.20
C MET A 430 -7.59 -5.90 22.27
N ARG A 431 -7.10 -5.38 21.14
CA ARG A 431 -6.52 -4.04 21.07
C ARG A 431 -7.63 -3.00 21.23
N GLU A 432 -7.41 -2.04 22.12
CA GLU A 432 -8.27 -0.86 22.21
C GLU A 432 -8.05 0.03 20.99
N THR A 433 -9.17 0.47 20.39
CA THR A 433 -9.17 1.35 19.23
C THR A 433 -10.14 2.50 19.46
N SER A 434 -9.95 3.64 18.82
CA SER A 434 -10.86 4.77 18.93
C SER A 434 -11.62 5.03 17.63
N LEU A 435 -12.03 3.93 16.95
CA LEU A 435 -12.63 3.95 15.62
C LEU A 435 -14.15 4.22 15.63
N TYR A 436 -14.63 5.02 16.61
CA TYR A 436 -16.02 5.43 16.68
C TYR A 436 -16.30 6.69 15.85
N LEU A 437 -17.58 6.94 15.55
CA LEU A 437 -17.99 8.14 14.82
C LEU A 437 -17.87 9.38 15.72
N LYS A 438 -16.73 10.06 15.62
CA LYS A 438 -16.45 11.30 16.37
C LYS A 438 -17.32 12.47 15.90
N THR A 439 -17.62 13.38 16.79
CA THR A 439 -18.22 14.68 16.46
C THR A 439 -17.19 15.60 15.81
N THR A 440 -17.65 16.70 15.22
CA THR A 440 -16.74 17.72 14.66
C THR A 440 -15.83 18.31 15.73
N ASP A 441 -16.37 18.55 16.95
CA ASP A 441 -15.57 19.13 18.04
C ASP A 441 -14.50 18.16 18.52
N GLU A 442 -14.81 16.87 18.65
CA GLU A 442 -13.83 15.83 18.97
C GLU A 442 -12.73 15.72 17.90
N MET A 443 -13.11 15.80 16.62
CA MET A 443 -12.13 15.80 15.53
C MET A 443 -11.25 17.06 15.56
N LEU A 444 -11.81 18.24 15.80
CA LEU A 444 -11.03 19.48 15.93
C LEU A 444 -10.05 19.42 17.12
N GLU A 445 -10.45 18.81 18.23
CA GLU A 445 -9.57 18.58 19.38
C GLU A 445 -8.42 17.64 19.03
N GLU A 446 -8.69 16.52 18.35
CA GLU A 446 -7.66 15.56 17.90
C GLU A 446 -6.60 16.20 17.00
N PHE A 447 -6.97 17.17 16.17
CA PHE A 447 -6.07 17.86 15.26
C PHE A 447 -5.62 19.25 15.73
N SER A 448 -5.92 19.63 16.98
CA SER A 448 -5.58 20.94 17.55
C SER A 448 -4.08 21.29 17.47
N TYR A 449 -3.22 20.29 17.46
CA TYR A 449 -1.76 20.45 17.30
C TYR A 449 -1.34 21.06 15.94
N LEU A 450 -2.22 21.07 14.93
CA LEU A 450 -1.98 21.75 13.65
C LEU A 450 -2.22 23.26 13.72
N GLY A 451 -2.80 23.77 14.83
CA GLY A 451 -3.33 25.11 14.96
C GLY A 451 -4.79 25.21 14.48
N ALA A 452 -5.55 26.16 15.04
CA ALA A 452 -7.01 26.24 14.86
C ALA A 452 -7.44 26.32 13.38
N ASP A 453 -6.78 27.17 12.60
CA ASP A 453 -7.14 27.37 11.18
C ASP A 453 -6.88 26.11 10.34
N LYS A 454 -5.71 25.47 10.52
CA LYS A 454 -5.36 24.26 9.79
C LYS A 454 -6.20 23.06 10.23
N ALA A 455 -6.48 22.92 11.54
CA ALA A 455 -7.39 21.89 12.03
C ALA A 455 -8.80 22.06 11.42
N PHE A 456 -9.32 23.29 11.37
CA PHE A 456 -10.61 23.56 10.73
C PHE A 456 -10.57 23.28 9.22
N GLU A 457 -9.48 23.63 8.56
CA GLU A 457 -9.28 23.34 7.12
C GLU A 457 -9.39 21.84 6.84
N VAL A 458 -8.62 21.00 7.53
CA VAL A 458 -8.57 19.55 7.23
C VAL A 458 -9.83 18.81 7.73
N VAL A 459 -10.43 19.22 8.84
CA VAL A 459 -11.61 18.57 9.43
C VAL A 459 -12.91 19.01 8.74
N VAL A 460 -13.05 20.29 8.40
CA VAL A 460 -14.33 20.85 7.93
C VAL A 460 -14.26 21.31 6.48
N THR A 461 -13.33 22.19 6.14
CA THR A 461 -13.30 22.83 4.83
C THR A 461 -13.03 21.82 3.72
N ASN A 462 -11.95 21.05 3.85
CA ASN A 462 -11.52 20.12 2.82
C ASN A 462 -12.43 18.90 2.70
N THR A 463 -12.98 18.39 3.82
CA THR A 463 -13.95 17.29 3.80
C THR A 463 -15.22 17.68 3.05
N ARG A 464 -15.71 18.92 3.26
CA ARG A 464 -16.85 19.48 2.50
C ARG A 464 -16.50 19.66 1.02
N ALA A 465 -15.33 20.21 0.73
CA ALA A 465 -14.88 20.39 -0.65
C ALA A 465 -14.80 19.05 -1.43
N ILE A 466 -14.35 17.97 -0.80
CA ILE A 466 -14.41 16.62 -1.41
C ILE A 466 -15.85 16.19 -1.62
N ALA A 467 -16.72 16.33 -0.60
CA ALA A 467 -18.12 15.96 -0.72
C ALA A 467 -18.86 16.74 -1.84
N ASP A 468 -18.54 18.03 -2.04
CA ASP A 468 -19.13 18.88 -3.05
C ASP A 468 -18.72 18.50 -4.49
N ARG A 469 -17.56 17.88 -4.68
CA ARG A 469 -17.11 17.35 -5.98
C ARG A 469 -17.88 16.11 -6.44
N ILE A 470 -18.64 15.46 -5.56
CA ILE A 470 -19.37 14.23 -5.83
C ILE A 470 -20.81 14.54 -6.24
N ASP A 471 -21.28 13.93 -7.32
CA ASP A 471 -22.67 14.08 -7.76
C ASP A 471 -23.64 13.46 -6.74
N GLY A 472 -24.60 14.24 -6.26
CA GLY A 472 -25.65 13.79 -5.31
C GLY A 472 -26.74 12.92 -5.94
N GLY A 473 -26.75 12.81 -7.27
CA GLY A 473 -27.72 12.02 -8.04
C GLY A 473 -27.28 10.59 -8.34
N ILE A 474 -26.11 10.15 -7.86
CA ILE A 474 -25.61 8.80 -8.09
C ILE A 474 -26.58 7.74 -7.52
N LYS A 475 -27.00 6.83 -8.39
CA LYS A 475 -27.84 5.69 -8.03
C LYS A 475 -27.05 4.40 -8.21
N PRO A 476 -26.64 3.73 -7.13
CA PRO A 476 -25.91 2.45 -7.19
C PRO A 476 -26.65 1.37 -7.97
N ILE A 477 -27.96 1.32 -7.86
CA ILE A 477 -28.83 0.43 -8.63
C ILE A 477 -29.73 1.31 -9.48
N PRO A 478 -29.64 1.20 -10.83
CA PRO A 478 -30.53 1.96 -11.72
C PRO A 478 -31.98 1.53 -11.55
N ASP A 479 -32.90 2.49 -11.77
CA ASP A 479 -34.34 2.20 -11.76
C ASP A 479 -34.69 1.37 -13.00
N GLY A 480 -35.60 0.40 -12.86
CA GLY A 480 -36.13 -0.40 -13.95
C GLY A 480 -35.82 -1.89 -13.83
N GLN A 481 -36.30 -2.64 -14.80
CA GLN A 481 -36.02 -4.07 -14.94
C GLN A 481 -35.14 -4.27 -16.17
N TYR A 482 -34.02 -4.94 -15.99
CA TYR A 482 -33.03 -5.20 -17.04
C TYR A 482 -32.95 -6.71 -17.26
N THR A 483 -33.80 -7.20 -18.16
CA THR A 483 -33.77 -8.62 -18.55
C THR A 483 -32.57 -8.86 -19.47
N PRO A 484 -31.74 -9.87 -19.19
CA PRO A 484 -30.63 -10.22 -20.08
C PRO A 484 -31.19 -10.63 -21.47
N LYS A 485 -30.55 -10.14 -22.53
CA LYS A 485 -30.82 -10.60 -23.88
C LYS A 485 -29.90 -11.80 -24.14
N ILE A 486 -30.51 -12.97 -24.24
CA ILE A 486 -29.83 -14.22 -24.59
C ILE A 486 -30.20 -14.54 -26.03
N GLU A 487 -29.21 -14.59 -26.91
CA GLU A 487 -29.43 -14.88 -28.32
C GLU A 487 -30.02 -16.27 -28.50
N GLY A 488 -31.09 -16.41 -29.28
CA GLY A 488 -31.81 -17.66 -29.49
C GLY A 488 -32.75 -18.11 -28.36
N ALA A 489 -32.82 -17.40 -27.22
CA ALA A 489 -33.61 -17.84 -26.08
C ALA A 489 -35.12 -17.90 -26.35
N GLU A 490 -35.67 -16.98 -27.15
CA GLU A 490 -37.10 -16.97 -27.51
C GLU A 490 -37.42 -18.14 -28.44
N GLU A 491 -36.53 -18.46 -29.38
CA GLU A 491 -36.68 -19.59 -30.33
C GLU A 491 -36.59 -20.91 -29.58
N GLU A 492 -35.61 -21.04 -28.69
CA GLU A 492 -35.44 -22.24 -27.86
C GLU A 492 -36.64 -22.46 -26.94
N LEU A 493 -37.08 -21.42 -26.25
CA LEU A 493 -38.28 -21.49 -25.38
C LEU A 493 -39.52 -21.89 -26.19
N THR A 494 -39.75 -21.28 -27.36
CA THR A 494 -40.87 -21.57 -28.23
C THR A 494 -40.82 -23.02 -28.66
N THR A 495 -39.66 -23.52 -29.12
CA THR A 495 -39.47 -24.91 -29.54
C THR A 495 -39.77 -25.86 -28.39
N CYS A 496 -39.19 -25.65 -27.22
CA CYS A 496 -39.40 -26.47 -26.03
C CYS A 496 -40.90 -26.52 -25.63
N CYS A 497 -41.58 -25.35 -25.64
CA CYS A 497 -43.02 -25.30 -25.31
C CYS A 497 -43.90 -26.06 -26.28
N TYR A 498 -43.67 -25.89 -27.58
CA TYR A 498 -44.44 -26.62 -28.59
C TYR A 498 -44.14 -28.13 -28.60
N ASP A 499 -42.87 -28.54 -28.43
CA ASP A 499 -42.50 -29.95 -28.36
C ASP A 499 -43.14 -30.61 -27.12
N ARG A 500 -43.09 -29.94 -25.98
CA ARG A 500 -43.73 -30.45 -24.78
C ARG A 500 -45.28 -30.51 -24.89
N ALA A 501 -45.87 -29.54 -25.56
CA ALA A 501 -47.30 -29.53 -25.82
C ALA A 501 -47.68 -30.70 -26.75
N ARG A 502 -46.91 -30.97 -27.82
CA ARG A 502 -47.13 -32.11 -28.73
C ARG A 502 -46.99 -33.46 -28.03
N GLU A 503 -45.96 -33.59 -27.18
CA GLU A 503 -45.75 -34.79 -26.36
C GLU A 503 -46.95 -35.08 -25.45
N MET A 504 -47.55 -34.07 -24.86
CA MET A 504 -48.64 -34.20 -23.89
C MET A 504 -50.02 -34.34 -24.54
N TYR A 505 -50.28 -33.69 -25.67
CA TYR A 505 -51.61 -33.54 -26.28
C TYR A 505 -51.71 -34.08 -27.71
N GLY A 506 -50.56 -34.58 -28.25
CA GLY A 506 -50.51 -35.12 -29.60
C GLY A 506 -50.27 -34.08 -30.69
N ASP A 507 -49.98 -34.56 -31.91
CA ASP A 507 -49.83 -33.73 -33.09
C ASP A 507 -50.84 -34.15 -34.17
N PRO A 508 -51.70 -33.26 -34.68
CA PRO A 508 -51.72 -31.81 -34.41
C PRO A 508 -52.25 -31.45 -33.02
N LEU A 509 -51.76 -30.34 -32.47
CA LEU A 509 -52.23 -29.84 -31.19
C LEU A 509 -53.71 -29.47 -31.23
N PRO A 510 -54.50 -29.79 -30.17
CA PRO A 510 -55.86 -29.26 -30.03
C PRO A 510 -55.85 -27.75 -30.09
N LYS A 511 -56.86 -27.17 -30.77
CA LYS A 511 -56.92 -25.70 -30.99
C LYS A 511 -56.72 -24.88 -29.72
N LEU A 512 -57.37 -25.24 -28.62
CA LEU A 512 -57.25 -24.55 -27.34
C LEU A 512 -55.82 -24.59 -26.78
N VAL A 513 -55.11 -25.73 -26.97
CA VAL A 513 -53.72 -25.89 -26.52
C VAL A 513 -52.81 -25.01 -27.34
N ALA A 514 -52.92 -25.04 -28.69
CA ALA A 514 -52.16 -24.19 -29.57
C ALA A 514 -52.30 -22.71 -29.23
N GLU A 515 -53.51 -22.20 -29.06
CA GLU A 515 -53.82 -20.80 -28.67
C GLU A 515 -53.21 -20.42 -27.32
N ARG A 516 -53.06 -21.36 -26.38
CA ARG A 516 -52.46 -21.12 -25.07
C ARG A 516 -50.94 -21.19 -25.10
N THR A 517 -50.36 -22.04 -25.89
CA THR A 517 -48.90 -22.18 -26.07
C THR A 517 -48.32 -20.94 -26.77
N GLU A 518 -49.09 -20.33 -27.67
CA GLU A 518 -48.69 -19.13 -28.43
C GLU A 518 -48.70 -17.85 -27.53
N LYS A 519 -49.50 -17.79 -26.47
CA LYS A 519 -49.59 -16.69 -25.52
C LYS A 519 -48.53 -16.76 -24.40
#